data_14697320cfd69dfd8937a0f5a71c127c
#
_entry.id   14697320cfd69dfd8937a0f5a71c127c
#
_cell.length_a   1.000
_cell.length_b   1.000
_cell.length_c   1.000
_cell.angle_alpha   90.00
_cell.angle_beta   90.00
_cell.angle_gamma   90.00
#
_symmetry.space_group_name_H-M   'P 1'
#
loop_
_entity.id
_entity.type
_entity.pdbx_description
1 polymer ?
#
loop_
_entity_poly.entity_id
_entity_poly.type
_entity_poly.pdbx_seq_one_letter_code
_entity_poly.pdbx_strand_id
1 'polypeptide(L)'
;HWLGHGIYFYPCYEEAKRWAISKSKKYKTNYDVVVADMNKEKLYNLEDSAHLRKFKKFALDLDKMIKSDGICLDFTKGLNRNSKDFSIQVTKRKRCFTFDSFANQFQIAGIMCSFCMDMQFSSNHKTNFLLMSGIETQICVYDKSIIENLRLAADFSMEGYI
;
A
#
# COMPACT_ATOMS: atom_id res chain seq x y z
N HIS A 1 -5.01 0.24 -3.98
CA HIS A 1 -4.17 1.12 -3.16
C HIS A 1 -4.46 0.87 -1.69
N TRP A 2 -3.39 0.75 -0.87
CA TRP A 2 -3.51 0.43 0.55
C TRP A 2 -3.03 1.57 1.45
N LEU A 3 -2.09 2.38 0.96
CA LEU A 3 -1.42 3.46 1.69
C LEU A 3 -1.76 4.86 1.14
N GLY A 4 -2.84 5.04 0.38
CA GLY A 4 -3.24 6.33 -0.18
C GLY A 4 -2.99 6.44 -1.70
N HIS A 5 -3.04 7.67 -2.22
CA HIS A 5 -2.93 7.98 -3.65
C HIS A 5 -1.52 8.46 -4.03
N GLY A 6 -0.57 7.55 -4.00
CA GLY A 6 0.82 7.81 -4.40
C GLY A 6 1.36 6.79 -5.40
N ILE A 7 2.64 6.85 -5.65
CA ILE A 7 3.37 5.87 -6.46
C ILE A 7 3.81 4.74 -5.54
N TYR A 8 3.48 3.50 -5.92
CA TYR A 8 3.75 2.33 -5.10
C TYR A 8 5.03 1.64 -5.52
N PHE A 9 5.85 1.31 -4.52
CA PHE A 9 7.04 0.51 -4.65
C PHE A 9 7.04 -0.66 -3.68
N TYR A 10 7.83 -1.67 -4.01
CA TYR A 10 8.11 -2.82 -3.17
C TYR A 10 9.61 -2.84 -2.86
N PRO A 11 10.04 -3.12 -1.63
CA PRO A 11 11.46 -3.26 -1.33
C PRO A 11 12.11 -4.47 -2.02
N CYS A 12 11.28 -5.47 -2.40
CA CYS A 12 11.71 -6.71 -3.00
C CYS A 12 11.29 -6.78 -4.48
N TYR A 13 12.25 -7.08 -5.35
CA TYR A 13 12.02 -7.24 -6.79
C TYR A 13 10.96 -8.32 -7.10
N GLU A 14 11.01 -9.47 -6.41
CA GLU A 14 10.09 -10.56 -6.65
C GLU A 14 8.63 -10.20 -6.30
N GLU A 15 8.43 -9.36 -5.29
CA GLU A 15 7.10 -8.85 -4.94
C GLU A 15 6.59 -7.89 -6.02
N ALA A 16 7.42 -6.95 -6.47
CA ALA A 16 7.09 -6.03 -7.56
C ALA A 16 6.74 -6.79 -8.84
N LYS A 17 7.55 -7.79 -9.22
CA LYS A 17 7.35 -8.64 -10.40
C LYS A 17 6.05 -9.45 -10.31
N ARG A 18 5.78 -10.09 -9.16
CA ARG A 18 4.54 -10.84 -8.91
C ARG A 18 3.32 -9.95 -9.07
N TRP A 19 3.38 -8.74 -8.52
CA TRP A 19 2.31 -7.76 -8.64
C TRP A 19 2.11 -7.31 -10.10
N ALA A 20 3.18 -7.00 -10.82
CA ALA A 20 3.16 -6.62 -12.22
C ALA A 20 2.55 -7.72 -13.11
N ILE A 21 2.95 -8.99 -12.92
CA ILE A 21 2.36 -10.14 -13.62
C ILE A 21 0.85 -10.26 -13.33
N SER A 22 0.44 -10.10 -12.07
CA SER A 22 -0.98 -10.16 -11.70
C SER A 22 -1.79 -9.07 -12.40
N LYS A 23 -1.27 -7.87 -12.49
CA LYS A 23 -1.91 -6.74 -13.19
C LYS A 23 -1.92 -6.93 -14.70
N SER A 24 -0.82 -7.37 -15.28
CA SER A 24 -0.72 -7.69 -16.71
C SER A 24 -1.81 -8.69 -17.13
N LYS A 25 -1.96 -9.80 -16.39
CA LYS A 25 -3.02 -10.78 -16.65
C LYS A 25 -4.42 -10.18 -16.54
N LYS A 26 -4.67 -9.35 -15.51
CA LYS A 26 -5.98 -8.72 -15.29
C LYS A 26 -6.35 -7.73 -16.39
N TYR A 27 -5.40 -6.93 -16.84
CA TYR A 27 -5.63 -5.86 -17.81
C TYR A 27 -5.23 -6.22 -19.25
N LYS A 28 -4.69 -7.45 -19.46
CA LYS A 28 -4.22 -7.94 -20.77
C LYS A 28 -3.20 -7.00 -21.42
N THR A 29 -2.24 -6.54 -20.61
CA THR A 29 -1.18 -5.61 -21.04
C THR A 29 0.20 -6.24 -20.78
N ASN A 30 1.22 -5.76 -21.47
CA ASN A 30 2.61 -6.05 -21.11
C ASN A 30 2.95 -5.38 -19.79
N TYR A 31 4.02 -5.81 -19.14
CA TYR A 31 4.52 -5.20 -17.93
C TYR A 31 6.05 -5.05 -18.01
N ASP A 32 6.52 -4.01 -17.34
CA ASP A 32 7.92 -3.83 -16.99
C ASP A 32 8.04 -3.58 -15.49
N VAL A 33 9.18 -3.89 -14.93
CA VAL A 33 9.51 -3.57 -13.53
C VAL A 33 10.59 -2.50 -13.57
N VAL A 34 10.37 -1.44 -12.83
CA VAL A 34 11.34 -0.37 -12.65
C VAL A 34 11.96 -0.46 -11.26
N VAL A 35 13.24 -0.10 -11.18
CA VAL A 35 13.99 0.00 -9.93
C VAL A 35 14.31 1.46 -9.67
N ALA A 36 14.24 1.89 -8.43
CA ALA A 36 14.59 3.23 -8.01
C ALA A 36 15.31 3.21 -6.66
N ASP A 37 16.22 4.13 -6.48
CA ASP A 37 16.77 4.41 -5.17
C ASP A 37 15.86 5.40 -4.44
N MET A 38 15.78 5.29 -3.11
CA MET A 38 14.95 6.16 -2.30
C MET A 38 15.69 6.61 -1.04
N ASN A 39 15.53 7.87 -0.69
CA ASN A 39 16.01 8.37 0.60
C ASN A 39 15.12 7.84 1.74
N LYS A 40 15.60 6.82 2.45
CA LYS A 40 14.89 6.17 3.55
C LYS A 40 14.56 7.09 4.73
N GLU A 41 15.37 8.13 4.95
CA GLU A 41 15.14 9.09 6.04
C GLU A 41 13.88 9.95 5.82
N LYS A 42 13.43 10.07 4.57
CA LYS A 42 12.21 10.77 4.20
C LYS A 42 10.98 9.87 4.21
N LEU A 43 11.14 8.58 4.47
CA LEU A 43 10.04 7.64 4.58
C LEU A 43 9.51 7.56 6.01
N TYR A 44 8.20 7.71 6.15
CA TYR A 44 7.50 7.49 7.40
C TYR A 44 7.24 5.98 7.58
N ASN A 45 8.08 5.34 8.40
CA ASN A 45 8.02 3.89 8.60
C ASN A 45 7.00 3.52 9.68
N LEU A 46 5.90 2.87 9.29
CA LEU A 46 4.86 2.41 10.23
C LEU A 46 5.22 1.12 10.99
N GLU A 47 6.37 0.51 10.72
CA GLU A 47 6.93 -0.56 11.56
C GLU A 47 7.59 0.01 12.82
N ASP A 48 7.98 1.30 12.78
CA ASP A 48 8.42 2.01 13.97
C ASP A 48 7.23 2.27 14.92
N SER A 49 7.38 1.88 16.17
CA SER A 49 6.32 1.95 17.18
C SER A 49 5.88 3.38 17.51
N ALA A 50 6.80 4.36 17.44
CA ALA A 50 6.47 5.77 17.68
C ALA A 50 5.70 6.36 16.50
N HIS A 51 6.13 6.06 15.28
CA HIS A 51 5.43 6.43 14.07
C HIS A 51 4.03 5.82 14.01
N LEU A 52 3.90 4.54 14.31
CA LEU A 52 2.61 3.86 14.35
C LEU A 52 1.65 4.47 15.40
N ARG A 53 2.16 4.80 16.59
CA ARG A 53 1.35 5.47 17.63
C ARG A 53 0.86 6.84 17.16
N LYS A 54 1.73 7.64 16.54
CA LYS A 54 1.36 8.96 16.00
C LYS A 54 0.29 8.83 14.92
N PHE A 55 0.44 7.88 13.99
CA PHE A 55 -0.54 7.62 12.96
C PHE A 55 -1.90 7.16 13.54
N LYS A 56 -1.89 6.22 14.50
CA LYS A 56 -3.12 5.75 15.17
C LYS A 56 -3.84 6.88 15.88
N LYS A 57 -3.11 7.74 16.61
CA LYS A 57 -3.68 8.91 17.28
C LYS A 57 -4.34 9.84 16.25
N PHE A 58 -3.62 10.18 15.18
CA PHE A 58 -4.16 11.00 14.10
C PHE A 58 -5.45 10.42 13.51
N ALA A 59 -5.47 9.12 13.20
CA ALA A 59 -6.65 8.46 12.63
C ALA A 59 -7.88 8.54 13.55
N LEU A 60 -7.68 8.37 14.86
CA LEU A 60 -8.74 8.53 15.86
C LEU A 60 -9.22 9.97 15.97
N ASP A 61 -8.32 10.94 15.96
CA ASP A 61 -8.66 12.36 16.06
C ASP A 61 -9.38 12.83 14.79
N LEU A 62 -8.96 12.37 13.61
CA LEU A 62 -9.63 12.61 12.34
C LEU A 62 -11.07 12.06 12.33
N ASP A 63 -11.28 10.84 12.82
CA ASP A 63 -12.63 10.24 12.90
C ASP A 63 -13.55 11.02 13.86
N LYS A 64 -13.02 11.49 14.99
CA LYS A 64 -13.75 12.36 15.93
C LYS A 64 -14.12 13.71 15.28
N MET A 65 -13.16 14.35 14.62
CA MET A 65 -13.38 15.63 13.96
C MET A 65 -14.46 15.53 12.88
N ILE A 66 -14.39 14.49 12.02
CA ILE A 66 -15.40 14.26 10.97
C ILE A 66 -16.80 14.11 11.59
N LYS A 67 -16.91 13.41 12.72
CA LYS A 67 -18.18 13.21 13.42
C LYS A 67 -18.69 14.48 14.10
N SER A 68 -17.80 15.23 14.77
CA SER A 68 -18.18 16.47 15.49
C SER A 68 -18.63 17.56 14.54
N ASP A 69 -17.97 17.69 13.40
CA ASP A 69 -18.24 18.76 12.43
C ASP A 69 -19.37 18.40 11.45
N GLY A 70 -19.97 17.20 11.63
CA GLY A 70 -21.06 16.73 10.77
C GLY A 70 -20.66 16.51 9.32
N ILE A 71 -19.36 16.30 9.05
CA ILE A 71 -18.84 16.10 7.70
C ILE A 71 -19.30 14.75 7.17
N CYS A 72 -20.12 14.76 6.14
CA CYS A 72 -20.60 13.55 5.47
C CYS A 72 -19.64 13.15 4.34
N LEU A 73 -18.76 12.17 4.60
CA LEU A 73 -17.89 11.58 3.60
C LEU A 73 -18.54 10.34 2.96
N ASP A 74 -18.89 10.42 1.69
CA ASP A 74 -19.46 9.28 0.96
C ASP A 74 -18.37 8.45 0.28
N PHE A 75 -17.91 7.42 0.98
CA PHE A 75 -16.96 6.45 0.44
C PHE A 75 -17.61 5.39 -0.47
N THR A 76 -18.93 5.44 -0.65
CA THR A 76 -19.69 4.46 -1.47
C THR A 76 -19.95 4.96 -2.89
N LYS A 77 -19.77 6.26 -3.15
CA LYS A 77 -20.06 6.89 -4.44
C LYS A 77 -19.42 6.15 -5.62
N GLY A 78 -20.24 5.73 -6.58
CA GLY A 78 -19.79 5.02 -7.79
C GLY A 78 -19.37 3.55 -7.56
N LEU A 79 -19.60 2.97 -6.37
CA LEU A 79 -19.40 1.56 -6.12
C LEU A 79 -20.70 0.77 -6.37
N ASN A 80 -20.54 -0.44 -6.95
CA ASN A 80 -21.67 -1.37 -7.07
C ASN A 80 -21.96 -2.02 -5.70
N ARG A 81 -23.07 -1.66 -5.07
CA ARG A 81 -23.48 -2.17 -3.74
C ARG A 81 -23.72 -3.68 -3.72
N ASN A 82 -24.02 -4.28 -4.86
CA ASN A 82 -24.25 -5.73 -4.99
C ASN A 82 -22.96 -6.51 -5.26
N SER A 83 -21.82 -5.84 -5.37
CA SER A 83 -20.53 -6.51 -5.54
C SER A 83 -20.11 -7.22 -4.28
N LYS A 84 -19.60 -8.46 -4.41
CA LYS A 84 -18.99 -9.20 -3.28
C LYS A 84 -17.87 -8.43 -2.59
N ASP A 85 -17.20 -7.55 -3.33
CA ASP A 85 -16.07 -6.74 -2.83
C ASP A 85 -16.50 -5.37 -2.31
N PHE A 86 -17.81 -5.06 -2.24
CA PHE A 86 -18.28 -3.72 -1.88
C PHE A 86 -17.68 -3.22 -0.55
N SER A 87 -17.80 -4.00 0.51
CA SER A 87 -17.27 -3.64 1.84
C SER A 87 -15.75 -3.44 1.83
N ILE A 88 -15.03 -4.29 1.10
CA ILE A 88 -13.58 -4.20 0.93
C ILE A 88 -13.21 -2.90 0.21
N GLN A 89 -13.94 -2.53 -0.84
CA GLN A 89 -13.69 -1.31 -1.60
C GLN A 89 -13.96 -0.05 -0.75
N VAL A 90 -15.03 -0.04 0.04
CA VAL A 90 -15.32 1.04 1.00
C VAL A 90 -14.21 1.17 2.03
N THR A 91 -13.77 0.06 2.62
CA THR A 91 -12.67 0.03 3.59
C THR A 91 -11.37 0.55 3.00
N LYS A 92 -11.04 0.15 1.76
CA LYS A 92 -9.87 0.67 1.04
C LYS A 92 -9.93 2.18 0.84
N ARG A 93 -11.08 2.73 0.44
CA ARG A 93 -11.25 4.19 0.26
C ARG A 93 -11.08 4.96 1.56
N LYS A 94 -11.68 4.48 2.65
CA LYS A 94 -11.51 5.07 3.99
C LYS A 94 -10.04 5.08 4.39
N ARG A 95 -9.35 3.97 4.19
CA ARG A 95 -7.93 3.85 4.48
C ARG A 95 -7.09 4.82 3.65
N CYS A 96 -7.29 4.86 2.32
CA CYS A 96 -6.59 5.80 1.46
C CYS A 96 -6.80 7.24 1.92
N PHE A 97 -8.04 7.63 2.21
CA PHE A 97 -8.35 8.95 2.72
C PHE A 97 -7.59 9.28 4.02
N THR A 98 -7.52 8.35 4.96
CA THR A 98 -6.79 8.54 6.22
C THR A 98 -5.30 8.72 5.98
N PHE A 99 -4.69 7.91 5.11
CA PHE A 99 -3.27 8.02 4.78
C PHE A 99 -2.95 9.32 4.04
N ASP A 100 -3.77 9.70 3.05
CA ASP A 100 -3.59 10.94 2.31
C ASP A 100 -3.72 12.16 3.21
N SER A 101 -4.71 12.16 4.12
CA SER A 101 -4.90 13.23 5.11
C SER A 101 -3.72 13.34 6.06
N PHE A 102 -3.17 12.19 6.50
CA PHE A 102 -1.99 12.15 7.36
C PHE A 102 -0.75 12.68 6.63
N ALA A 103 -0.52 12.21 5.40
CA ALA A 103 0.62 12.65 4.60
C ALA A 103 0.56 14.15 4.31
N ASN A 104 -0.60 14.67 3.96
CA ASN A 104 -0.81 16.10 3.71
C ASN A 104 -0.59 16.93 4.97
N GLN A 105 -1.17 16.54 6.11
CA GLN A 105 -1.05 17.32 7.36
C GLN A 105 0.37 17.39 7.87
N PHE A 106 1.14 16.32 7.73
CA PHE A 106 2.52 16.26 8.24
C PHE A 106 3.58 16.40 7.15
N GLN A 107 3.19 16.72 5.91
CA GLN A 107 4.07 16.88 4.74
C GLN A 107 5.01 15.68 4.55
N ILE A 108 4.45 14.48 4.66
CA ILE A 108 5.19 13.22 4.57
C ILE A 108 5.43 12.89 3.12
N ALA A 109 6.69 12.71 2.74
CA ALA A 109 7.09 12.40 1.36
C ALA A 109 6.76 10.98 0.93
N GLY A 110 6.78 10.02 1.85
CA GLY A 110 6.40 8.64 1.58
C GLY A 110 6.11 7.86 2.87
N ILE A 111 5.31 6.81 2.77
CA ILE A 111 4.94 5.92 3.88
C ILE A 111 5.32 4.49 3.51
N MET A 112 6.00 3.81 4.43
CA MET A 112 6.31 2.38 4.37
C MET A 112 5.49 1.62 5.40
N CYS A 113 4.88 0.51 5.00
CA CYS A 113 4.09 -0.34 5.88
C CYS A 113 4.09 -1.79 5.38
N SER A 114 4.18 -2.73 6.31
CA SER A 114 4.03 -4.15 6.04
C SER A 114 2.61 -4.63 6.34
N PHE A 115 2.09 -5.48 5.47
CA PHE A 115 0.76 -6.07 5.56
C PHE A 115 0.87 -7.59 5.67
N CYS A 116 0.08 -8.18 6.55
CA CYS A 116 -0.16 -9.61 6.51
C CYS A 116 -1.07 -9.92 5.31
N MET A 117 -0.60 -10.78 4.43
CA MET A 117 -1.36 -11.25 3.29
C MET A 117 -1.92 -12.64 3.62
N ASP A 118 -3.25 -12.77 3.55
CA ASP A 118 -3.86 -14.09 3.58
C ASP A 118 -3.49 -14.84 2.30
N MET A 119 -2.59 -15.80 2.40
CA MET A 119 -2.28 -16.70 1.30
C MET A 119 -3.42 -17.69 1.17
N GLN A 120 -4.34 -17.46 0.26
CA GLN A 120 -5.33 -18.45 -0.15
C GLN A 120 -4.62 -19.54 -0.98
N PHE A 121 -4.24 -20.61 -0.33
CA PHE A 121 -3.91 -21.83 -1.06
C PHE A 121 -5.19 -22.42 -1.64
N SER A 122 -5.09 -22.88 -2.89
CA SER A 122 -6.14 -23.54 -3.67
C SER A 122 -6.98 -24.50 -2.81
N SER A 123 -8.29 -24.36 -2.91
CA SER A 123 -9.35 -24.89 -2.07
C SER A 123 -9.52 -26.41 -2.01
N ASN A 124 -8.54 -27.20 -2.43
CA ASN A 124 -8.70 -28.66 -2.54
C ASN A 124 -8.09 -29.49 -1.39
N HIS A 125 -7.51 -28.87 -0.37
CA HIS A 125 -7.04 -29.61 0.79
C HIS A 125 -7.66 -29.06 2.08
N LYS A 126 -8.54 -29.87 2.69
CA LYS A 126 -9.06 -29.72 4.06
C LYS A 126 -7.95 -29.99 5.08
N THR A 127 -6.88 -29.25 5.06
CA THR A 127 -5.85 -29.33 6.10
C THR A 127 -5.82 -27.99 6.82
N ASN A 128 -6.31 -27.99 8.06
CA ASN A 128 -6.24 -26.89 9.02
C ASN A 128 -4.80 -26.66 9.52
N PHE A 129 -3.82 -26.58 8.61
CA PHE A 129 -2.50 -26.10 9.01
C PHE A 129 -2.51 -24.58 9.01
N LEU A 130 -1.98 -23.99 10.08
CA LEU A 130 -1.65 -22.57 10.20
C LEU A 130 -0.97 -22.11 8.91
N LEU A 131 -1.76 -21.44 8.08
CA LEU A 131 -1.24 -20.83 6.87
C LEU A 131 -0.34 -19.69 7.34
N MET A 132 0.93 -19.79 7.06
CA MET A 132 1.86 -18.69 7.25
C MET A 132 1.39 -17.56 6.32
N SER A 133 0.81 -16.52 6.91
CA SER A 133 0.51 -15.29 6.20
C SER A 133 1.84 -14.71 5.73
N GLY A 134 1.98 -14.50 4.41
CA GLY A 134 3.11 -13.76 3.89
C GLY A 134 3.04 -12.31 4.37
N ILE A 135 4.17 -11.73 4.68
CA ILE A 135 4.28 -10.30 4.94
C ILE A 135 4.65 -9.63 3.61
N GLU A 136 3.86 -8.66 3.18
CA GLU A 136 4.15 -7.82 2.01
C GLU A 136 4.41 -6.40 2.47
N THR A 137 5.61 -5.89 2.21
CA THR A 137 5.95 -4.51 2.51
C THR A 137 5.70 -3.64 1.29
N GLN A 138 4.96 -2.56 1.48
CA GLN A 138 4.68 -1.57 0.43
C GLN A 138 5.19 -0.19 0.86
N ILE A 139 5.68 0.55 -0.13
CA ILE A 139 6.06 1.95 0.02
C ILE A 139 5.15 2.76 -0.90
N CYS A 140 4.44 3.75 -0.33
CA CYS A 140 3.66 4.72 -1.08
C CYS A 140 4.38 6.07 -1.06
N VAL A 141 4.80 6.55 -2.22
CA VAL A 141 5.51 7.82 -2.38
C VAL A 141 4.53 8.90 -2.82
N TYR A 142 4.43 9.97 -2.04
CA TYR A 142 3.61 11.15 -2.33
C TYR A 142 4.42 12.27 -3.00
N ASP A 143 5.67 12.45 -2.56
CA ASP A 143 6.60 13.41 -3.15
C ASP A 143 7.66 12.69 -3.98
N LYS A 144 7.60 12.88 -5.29
CA LYS A 144 8.52 12.26 -6.25
C LYS A 144 9.98 12.68 -6.06
N SER A 145 10.25 13.77 -5.36
CA SER A 145 11.61 14.26 -5.11
C SER A 145 12.48 13.29 -4.30
N ILE A 146 11.86 12.28 -3.66
CA ILE A 146 12.60 11.25 -2.93
C ILE A 146 12.96 10.04 -3.78
N ILE A 147 12.54 10.01 -5.05
CA ILE A 147 12.82 8.93 -6.00
C ILE A 147 14.05 9.34 -6.80
N GLU A 148 15.08 8.51 -6.76
CA GLU A 148 16.35 8.74 -7.47
C GLU A 148 16.66 7.56 -8.39
N ASN A 149 17.47 7.77 -9.41
CA ASN A 149 18.03 6.73 -10.29
C ASN A 149 16.98 5.73 -10.82
N LEU A 150 15.85 6.23 -11.29
CA LEU A 150 14.80 5.38 -11.88
C LEU A 150 15.31 4.72 -13.16
N ARG A 151 15.26 3.38 -13.24
CA ARG A 151 15.73 2.59 -14.38
C ARG A 151 14.89 1.32 -14.56
N LEU A 152 14.95 0.72 -15.76
CA LEU A 152 14.32 -0.58 -15.99
C LEU A 152 15.08 -1.68 -15.22
N ALA A 153 14.33 -2.65 -14.70
CA ALA A 153 14.94 -3.76 -13.98
C ALA A 153 15.78 -4.69 -14.86
N ALA A 154 15.52 -4.71 -16.17
CA ALA A 154 16.33 -5.44 -17.15
C ALA A 154 17.78 -4.91 -17.22
N ASP A 155 17.99 -3.62 -16.90
CA ASP A 155 19.30 -2.98 -16.89
C ASP A 155 20.01 -3.13 -15.52
N PHE A 156 19.37 -3.83 -14.58
CA PHE A 156 19.86 -4.01 -13.22
C PHE A 156 20.50 -5.38 -13.07
N SER A 157 21.83 -5.42 -12.98
CA SER A 157 22.54 -6.64 -12.60
C SER A 157 22.28 -6.92 -11.12
N MET A 158 21.69 -8.08 -10.81
CA MET A 158 21.41 -8.53 -9.45
C MET A 158 22.70 -8.89 -8.66
N GLU A 159 23.86 -8.66 -9.24
CA GLU A 159 25.17 -8.90 -8.62
C GLU A 159 25.42 -7.86 -7.53
N GLY A 160 24.99 -8.15 -6.32
CA GLY A 160 25.27 -7.32 -5.14
C GLY A 160 24.18 -7.22 -4.08
N TYR A 161 23.05 -7.88 -4.28
CA TYR A 161 21.91 -7.88 -3.34
C TYR A 161 21.55 -9.32 -2.86
N ILE A 162 22.57 -10.11 -2.49
CA ILE A 162 22.38 -11.38 -1.77
C ILE A 162 22.86 -11.19 -0.33
#